data_7b454b4b1f9f28211a2f9e140225d284
#
_entry.id   7b454b4b1f9f28211a2f9e140225d284
#
_cell.length_a   1.000
_cell.length_b   1.000
_cell.length_c   1.000
_cell.angle_alpha   90.00
_cell.angle_beta   90.00
_cell.angle_gamma   90.00
#
_symmetry.space_group_name_H-M   'P 1'
#
loop_
_entity.id
_entity.type
_entity.pdbx_description
1 polymer ?
#
loop_
_entity_poly.entity_id
_entity_poly.type
_entity_poly.pdbx_seq_one_letter_code
_entity_poly.pdbx_strand_id
1 'polypeptide(L)'
;MKVFANTAKRFTDEHSGIEFFLLTPDAVESIPLSYDWPAFSPDNEWVIIRCQFPRESGKPSGFYRIRTDGTEIAHLSEGGIHPRLTPDGRTLFVLHPDSPVLHALDLASGRDDEVCSLEKLLPDGWVFVQMRLSPASGHLFVMLRQPDIMPLRVDLRTGDAVRLDDFDGMVWACAAEKPRVIVVRQRRAERGRRYTYMDYRKLELEPGDRSLWSVDVDGGDEELVCVDYFSHATIHGRTTQVQGCGKWGDRSITICDAEKEPRKVCQGPYFWHSGASFDAQWIAADTNWPNYGIQLVHVPTGNFRYLCDSGSSLADGLKHPHPGLSQDGRWATFRSDRSGSTQAYLVKIPDEFRQSVIAGETGDYAPVWMPQSS
;
A
#
# COMPACT_ATOMS: atom_id res chain seq x y z
N MET A 1 3.55 -12.05 23.22
CA MET A 1 4.39 -11.75 22.04
C MET A 1 5.80 -12.33 22.24
N LYS A 2 6.33 -13.06 21.26
CA LYS A 2 7.67 -13.68 21.32
C LYS A 2 8.68 -12.77 20.61
N VAL A 3 9.72 -12.37 21.32
CA VAL A 3 10.74 -11.41 20.83
C VAL A 3 12.05 -12.16 20.58
N PHE A 4 12.74 -11.80 19.50
CA PHE A 4 14.03 -12.37 19.11
C PHE A 4 15.01 -11.24 18.80
N ALA A 5 16.29 -11.48 19.09
CA ALA A 5 17.35 -10.62 18.59
C ALA A 5 17.41 -10.72 17.06
N ASN A 6 17.72 -9.61 16.41
CA ASN A 6 17.84 -9.52 14.96
C ASN A 6 19.07 -8.68 14.61
N THR A 7 19.55 -8.82 13.39
CA THR A 7 20.62 -8.00 12.85
C THR A 7 20.30 -7.70 11.39
N ALA A 8 19.95 -6.47 11.13
CA ALA A 8 19.73 -5.99 9.77
C ALA A 8 21.08 -5.88 9.03
N LYS A 9 21.10 -6.23 7.75
CA LYS A 9 22.24 -6.03 6.89
C LYS A 9 22.18 -4.66 6.25
N ARG A 10 23.25 -3.87 6.41
CA ARG A 10 23.34 -2.50 5.91
C ARG A 10 23.96 -2.46 4.53
N PHE A 11 23.45 -1.59 3.69
CA PHE A 11 23.96 -1.26 2.37
C PHE A 11 24.03 0.25 2.21
N THR A 12 24.86 0.71 1.30
CA THR A 12 24.90 2.11 0.87
C THR A 12 24.68 2.15 -0.63
N ASP A 13 23.76 2.98 -1.08
CA ASP A 13 23.54 3.19 -2.50
C ASP A 13 24.72 3.97 -3.13
N GLU A 14 25.26 3.46 -4.22
CA GLU A 14 26.47 3.99 -4.85
C GLU A 14 26.28 5.38 -5.47
N HIS A 15 25.06 5.72 -5.86
CA HIS A 15 24.74 6.97 -6.53
C HIS A 15 24.23 8.06 -5.60
N SER A 16 23.37 7.71 -4.65
CA SER A 16 22.80 8.69 -3.73
C SER A 16 23.56 8.80 -2.41
N GLY A 17 24.39 7.82 -2.07
CA GLY A 17 25.02 7.69 -0.76
C GLY A 17 24.05 7.33 0.37
N ILE A 18 22.78 7.07 0.06
CA ILE A 18 21.74 6.76 1.06
C ILE A 18 21.92 5.35 1.59
N GLU A 19 21.84 5.20 2.91
CA GLU A 19 21.87 3.89 3.56
C GLU A 19 20.48 3.24 3.51
N PHE A 20 20.47 1.93 3.23
CA PHE A 20 19.27 1.09 3.32
C PHE A 20 19.61 -0.26 3.96
N PHE A 21 18.60 -0.92 4.47
CA PHE A 21 18.76 -2.08 5.34
C PHE A 21 17.91 -3.25 4.83
N LEU A 22 18.48 -4.44 4.73
CA LEU A 22 17.73 -5.68 4.69
C LEU A 22 17.30 -6.02 6.11
N LEU A 23 16.00 -6.07 6.35
CA LEU A 23 15.44 -6.19 7.71
C LEU A 23 15.51 -7.61 8.28
N THR A 24 15.59 -8.62 7.43
CA THR A 24 15.57 -10.04 7.82
C THR A 24 16.86 -10.74 7.36
N PRO A 25 17.23 -11.89 7.96
CA PRO A 25 18.31 -12.70 7.45
C PRO A 25 18.13 -13.11 5.98
N ASP A 26 19.21 -13.34 5.26
CA ASP A 26 19.22 -13.62 3.82
C ASP A 26 18.31 -14.81 3.38
N ALA A 27 18.08 -15.78 4.24
CA ALA A 27 17.24 -16.96 3.94
C ALA A 27 15.73 -16.75 4.20
N VAL A 28 15.31 -15.54 4.60
CA VAL A 28 13.94 -15.27 5.00
C VAL A 28 13.22 -14.47 3.92
N GLU A 29 12.25 -15.10 3.24
CA GLU A 29 11.33 -14.31 2.41
C GLU A 29 10.54 -13.35 3.28
N SER A 30 10.51 -12.09 2.88
CA SER A 30 9.79 -11.08 3.62
C SER A 30 9.24 -9.99 2.71
N ILE A 31 8.06 -9.49 3.06
CA ILE A 31 7.41 -8.41 2.33
C ILE A 31 6.86 -7.37 3.31
N PRO A 32 7.05 -6.06 3.04
CA PRO A 32 6.38 -5.02 3.80
C PRO A 32 4.86 -5.14 3.64
N LEU A 33 4.10 -4.48 4.50
CA LEU A 33 2.69 -4.25 4.26
C LEU A 33 2.50 -3.44 2.96
N SER A 34 1.26 -3.31 2.53
CA SER A 34 0.96 -2.62 1.28
C SER A 34 1.47 -1.17 1.29
N TYR A 35 1.98 -0.71 0.14
CA TYR A 35 2.46 0.67 -0.06
C TYR A 35 1.35 1.73 0.05
N ASP A 36 0.10 1.31 -0.05
CA ASP A 36 -1.10 2.16 0.02
C ASP A 36 -1.52 2.50 1.45
N TRP A 37 -0.79 1.98 2.45
CA TRP A 37 -1.07 2.22 3.86
C TRP A 37 0.22 2.09 4.69
N PRO A 38 0.53 3.03 5.60
CA PRO A 38 1.75 2.98 6.39
C PRO A 38 1.87 1.69 7.22
N ALA A 39 3.05 1.09 7.14
CA ALA A 39 3.41 -0.10 7.91
C ALA A 39 4.17 0.23 9.21
N PHE A 40 4.41 1.51 9.46
CA PHE A 40 5.23 2.01 10.57
C PHE A 40 4.38 2.40 11.77
N SER A 41 4.96 2.25 12.98
CA SER A 41 4.46 2.95 14.16
C SER A 41 4.63 4.47 13.99
N PRO A 42 3.78 5.30 14.65
CA PRO A 42 3.85 6.76 14.50
C PRO A 42 5.18 7.39 14.92
N ASP A 43 5.91 6.76 15.85
CA ASP A 43 7.25 7.15 16.31
C ASP A 43 8.38 6.64 15.40
N ASN A 44 8.05 5.86 14.36
CA ASN A 44 8.99 5.18 13.48
C ASN A 44 9.94 4.18 14.18
N GLU A 45 9.65 3.77 15.40
CA GLU A 45 10.48 2.76 16.07
C GLU A 45 10.30 1.36 15.49
N TRP A 46 9.12 1.10 14.91
CA TRP A 46 8.74 -0.21 14.40
C TRP A 46 8.17 -0.16 13.00
N VAL A 47 8.43 -1.20 12.25
CA VAL A 47 7.78 -1.49 10.96
C VAL A 47 7.18 -2.89 10.99
N ILE A 48 6.00 -3.06 10.38
CA ILE A 48 5.32 -4.35 10.27
C ILE A 48 5.63 -4.97 8.91
N ILE A 49 6.09 -6.22 8.94
CA ILE A 49 6.35 -7.00 7.73
C ILE A 49 5.81 -8.42 7.89
N ARG A 50 5.56 -9.08 6.77
CA ARG A 50 5.30 -10.51 6.72
C ARG A 50 6.61 -11.25 6.46
N CYS A 51 6.90 -12.29 7.26
CA CYS A 51 8.08 -13.13 7.11
C CYS A 51 7.68 -14.59 6.90
N GLN A 52 8.42 -15.28 6.03
CA GLN A 52 8.36 -16.73 5.88
C GLN A 52 9.69 -17.31 6.33
N PHE A 53 9.75 -17.74 7.57
CA PHE A 53 10.95 -18.36 8.13
C PHE A 53 11.09 -19.82 7.69
N PRO A 54 12.30 -20.27 7.38
CA PRO A 54 12.58 -21.70 7.20
C PRO A 54 12.20 -22.49 8.46
N ARG A 55 11.66 -23.70 8.28
CA ARG A 55 11.20 -24.55 9.41
C ARG A 55 12.28 -24.81 10.46
N GLU A 56 13.52 -24.96 10.02
CA GLU A 56 14.70 -25.21 10.86
C GLU A 56 15.08 -23.99 11.74
N SER A 57 14.59 -22.81 11.43
CA SER A 57 14.86 -21.58 12.22
C SER A 57 14.22 -21.60 13.60
N GLY A 58 13.23 -22.46 13.83
CA GLY A 58 12.40 -22.47 15.05
C GLY A 58 11.53 -21.21 15.24
N LYS A 59 11.44 -20.35 14.22
CA LYS A 59 10.55 -19.18 14.21
C LYS A 59 9.33 -19.46 13.34
N PRO A 60 8.10 -19.12 13.78
CA PRO A 60 6.91 -19.27 12.97
C PRO A 60 6.94 -18.31 11.76
N SER A 61 6.30 -18.69 10.67
CA SER A 61 5.99 -17.75 9.59
C SER A 61 4.79 -16.88 10.00
N GLY A 62 4.71 -15.64 9.47
CA GLY A 62 3.60 -14.76 9.79
C GLY A 62 3.97 -13.27 9.80
N PHE A 63 3.22 -12.48 10.56
CA PHE A 63 3.48 -11.06 10.72
C PHE A 63 4.40 -10.80 11.90
N TYR A 64 5.30 -9.87 11.66
CA TYR A 64 6.31 -9.43 12.62
C TYR A 64 6.35 -7.91 12.67
N ARG A 65 6.62 -7.35 13.85
CA ARG A 65 7.17 -6.00 13.96
C ARG A 65 8.67 -6.09 14.09
N ILE A 66 9.38 -5.25 13.39
CA ILE A 66 10.84 -5.16 13.42
C ILE A 66 11.22 -3.75 13.82
N ARG A 67 12.17 -3.61 14.73
CA ARG A 67 12.73 -2.30 15.04
C ARG A 67 13.42 -1.71 13.81
N THR A 68 13.20 -0.43 13.57
CA THR A 68 13.79 0.25 12.41
C THR A 68 15.31 0.37 12.49
N ASP A 69 15.89 0.21 13.69
CA ASP A 69 17.34 0.06 13.89
C ASP A 69 17.85 -1.36 13.57
N GLY A 70 16.95 -2.30 13.27
CA GLY A 70 17.26 -3.66 12.87
C GLY A 70 17.66 -4.60 14.01
N THR A 71 17.56 -4.20 15.27
CA THR A 71 18.08 -4.96 16.41
C THR A 71 17.14 -6.02 16.97
N GLU A 72 15.84 -5.87 16.73
CA GLU A 72 14.81 -6.71 17.34
C GLU A 72 13.69 -7.03 16.36
N ILE A 73 13.20 -8.27 16.43
CA ILE A 73 12.04 -8.74 15.71
C ILE A 73 11.06 -9.42 16.68
N ALA A 74 9.80 -9.07 16.63
CA ALA A 74 8.77 -9.63 17.49
C ALA A 74 7.63 -10.24 16.67
N HIS A 75 7.33 -11.51 16.93
CA HIS A 75 6.25 -12.22 16.28
C HIS A 75 4.89 -11.71 16.73
N LEU A 76 4.00 -11.41 15.79
CA LEU A 76 2.67 -10.88 16.01
C LEU A 76 1.58 -11.92 15.78
N SER A 77 1.60 -12.60 14.62
CA SER A 77 0.57 -13.57 14.23
C SER A 77 1.14 -14.57 13.23
N GLU A 78 0.76 -15.85 13.34
CA GLU A 78 1.19 -16.93 12.45
C GLU A 78 0.51 -16.92 11.09
N GLY A 79 -0.60 -16.21 10.94
CA GLY A 79 -1.39 -16.22 9.73
C GLY A 79 -2.01 -14.87 9.40
N GLY A 80 -2.78 -14.88 8.33
CA GLY A 80 -3.56 -13.74 7.90
C GLY A 80 -3.14 -13.18 6.55
N ILE A 81 -4.07 -12.41 5.99
CA ILE A 81 -3.92 -11.77 4.70
C ILE A 81 -4.34 -10.30 4.82
N HIS A 82 -3.71 -9.46 4.00
CA HIS A 82 -4.00 -8.03 3.89
C HIS A 82 -4.17 -7.28 5.21
N PRO A 83 -3.27 -7.43 6.19
CA PRO A 83 -3.43 -6.79 7.49
C PRO A 83 -3.51 -5.28 7.37
N ARG A 84 -4.20 -4.64 8.32
CA ARG A 84 -4.33 -3.17 8.39
C ARG A 84 -3.95 -2.67 9.77
N LEU A 85 -2.92 -1.84 9.80
CA LEU A 85 -2.46 -1.16 11.01
C LEU A 85 -3.31 0.09 11.24
N THR A 86 -3.75 0.34 12.47
CA THR A 86 -4.39 1.61 12.82
C THR A 86 -3.41 2.78 12.72
N PRO A 87 -3.88 4.00 12.40
CA PRO A 87 -2.99 5.18 12.29
C PRO A 87 -2.20 5.51 13.55
N ASP A 88 -2.72 5.14 14.72
CA ASP A 88 -2.03 5.29 16.00
C ASP A 88 -0.98 4.19 16.29
N GLY A 89 -0.86 3.21 15.38
CA GLY A 89 0.11 2.12 15.48
C GLY A 89 -0.19 1.10 16.58
N ARG A 90 -1.39 1.11 17.17
CA ARG A 90 -1.71 0.25 18.33
C ARG A 90 -2.32 -1.07 17.97
N THR A 91 -3.14 -1.13 16.93
CA THR A 91 -3.90 -2.32 16.57
C THR A 91 -3.60 -2.76 15.14
N LEU A 92 -3.32 -4.03 14.95
CA LEU A 92 -3.23 -4.66 13.64
C LEU A 92 -4.45 -5.57 13.44
N PHE A 93 -5.29 -5.21 12.48
CA PHE A 93 -6.39 -6.07 12.05
C PHE A 93 -5.89 -7.13 11.09
N VAL A 94 -6.25 -8.38 11.34
CA VAL A 94 -5.81 -9.55 10.55
C VAL A 94 -7.03 -10.44 10.27
N LEU A 95 -7.14 -10.91 9.04
CA LEU A 95 -8.14 -11.92 8.67
C LEU A 95 -7.43 -13.22 8.31
N HIS A 96 -7.85 -14.32 8.88
CA HIS A 96 -7.31 -15.63 8.56
C HIS A 96 -8.04 -16.24 7.34
N PRO A 97 -7.31 -16.72 6.32
CA PRO A 97 -7.93 -17.25 5.10
C PRO A 97 -8.70 -18.55 5.33
N ASP A 98 -8.20 -19.39 6.25
CA ASP A 98 -8.79 -20.71 6.56
C ASP A 98 -9.87 -20.66 7.65
N SER A 99 -9.98 -19.52 8.33
CA SER A 99 -10.99 -19.23 9.33
C SER A 99 -11.45 -17.80 9.11
N PRO A 100 -12.67 -17.56 8.62
CA PRO A 100 -13.12 -16.22 8.26
C PRO A 100 -13.45 -15.38 9.50
N VAL A 101 -12.50 -15.30 10.42
CA VAL A 101 -12.55 -14.54 11.65
C VAL A 101 -11.63 -13.35 11.55
N LEU A 102 -12.18 -12.17 11.79
CA LEU A 102 -11.40 -10.95 11.90
C LEU A 102 -10.85 -10.83 13.32
N HIS A 103 -9.56 -10.63 13.42
CA HIS A 103 -8.83 -10.46 14.67
C HIS A 103 -8.27 -9.04 14.80
N ALA A 104 -8.18 -8.56 16.03
CA ALA A 104 -7.51 -7.31 16.42
C ALA A 104 -6.34 -7.64 17.35
N LEU A 105 -5.13 -7.45 16.84
CA LEU A 105 -3.89 -7.67 17.59
C LEU A 105 -3.47 -6.36 18.25
N ASP A 106 -3.46 -6.28 19.57
CA ASP A 106 -2.88 -5.16 20.31
C ASP A 106 -1.35 -5.28 20.29
N LEU A 107 -0.68 -4.32 19.66
CA LEU A 107 0.76 -4.39 19.42
C LEU A 107 1.62 -4.10 20.65
N ALA A 108 1.05 -3.52 21.71
CA ALA A 108 1.76 -3.27 22.95
C ALA A 108 1.79 -4.53 23.84
N SER A 109 0.62 -5.15 24.05
CA SER A 109 0.48 -6.33 24.92
C SER A 109 0.69 -7.65 24.17
N GLY A 110 0.48 -7.68 22.86
CA GLY A 110 0.41 -8.91 22.04
C GLY A 110 -0.89 -9.68 22.24
N ARG A 111 -1.93 -9.05 22.82
CA ARG A 111 -3.26 -9.66 22.97
C ARG A 111 -3.92 -9.74 21.59
N ASP A 112 -4.52 -10.89 21.33
CA ASP A 112 -5.26 -11.20 20.11
C ASP A 112 -6.74 -11.40 20.47
N ASP A 113 -7.57 -10.47 20.01
CA ASP A 113 -9.01 -10.49 20.27
C ASP A 113 -9.77 -10.79 18.97
N GLU A 114 -10.73 -11.68 19.03
CA GLU A 114 -11.71 -11.87 17.96
C GLU A 114 -12.62 -10.65 17.88
N VAL A 115 -12.71 -10.03 16.71
CA VAL A 115 -13.65 -8.93 16.44
C VAL A 115 -15.00 -9.49 15.99
N CYS A 116 -14.99 -10.35 14.98
CA CYS A 116 -16.20 -11.03 14.50
C CYS A 116 -15.86 -12.21 13.59
N SER A 117 -16.81 -13.14 13.46
CA SER A 117 -16.80 -14.16 12.42
C SER A 117 -17.62 -13.70 11.21
N LEU A 118 -17.04 -13.82 10.02
CA LEU A 118 -17.71 -13.52 8.75
C LEU A 118 -18.39 -14.77 8.13
N GLU A 119 -18.27 -15.93 8.73
CA GLU A 119 -18.69 -17.23 8.17
C GLU A 119 -20.13 -17.22 7.63
N LYS A 120 -21.06 -16.63 8.37
CA LYS A 120 -22.48 -16.57 7.98
C LYS A 120 -22.77 -15.65 6.78
N LEU A 121 -21.82 -14.79 6.41
CA LEU A 121 -21.96 -13.83 5.33
C LEU A 121 -21.27 -14.30 4.06
N LEU A 122 -20.51 -15.40 4.12
CA LEU A 122 -19.70 -15.87 3.00
C LEU A 122 -20.54 -16.79 2.10
N PRO A 123 -20.55 -16.56 0.79
CA PRO A 123 -21.10 -17.53 -0.16
C PRO A 123 -20.15 -18.73 -0.31
N ASP A 124 -20.67 -19.85 -0.78
CA ASP A 124 -19.85 -21.03 -1.07
C ASP A 124 -18.72 -20.70 -2.04
N GLY A 125 -17.51 -21.20 -1.74
CA GLY A 125 -16.33 -21.02 -2.59
C GLY A 125 -15.80 -19.58 -2.66
N TRP A 126 -16.06 -18.75 -1.66
CA TRP A 126 -15.55 -17.38 -1.56
C TRP A 126 -14.02 -17.33 -1.64
N VAL A 127 -13.52 -16.25 -2.21
CA VAL A 127 -12.09 -15.91 -2.24
C VAL A 127 -11.90 -14.51 -1.69
N PHE A 128 -11.01 -14.40 -0.74
CA PHE A 128 -10.63 -13.13 -0.17
C PHE A 128 -9.78 -12.31 -1.15
N VAL A 129 -10.10 -11.03 -1.32
CA VAL A 129 -9.39 -10.14 -2.26
C VAL A 129 -8.51 -9.13 -1.51
N GLN A 130 -9.10 -8.37 -0.59
CA GLN A 130 -8.39 -7.33 0.16
C GLN A 130 -9.20 -6.84 1.38
N MET A 131 -8.51 -6.18 2.30
CA MET A 131 -9.12 -5.40 3.38
C MET A 131 -8.79 -3.91 3.22
N ARG A 132 -9.70 -3.05 3.68
CA ARG A 132 -9.49 -1.60 3.76
C ARG A 132 -10.00 -1.09 5.11
N LEU A 133 -9.16 -0.36 5.82
CA LEU A 133 -9.53 0.27 7.10
C LEU A 133 -9.98 1.70 6.84
N SER A 134 -11.13 2.08 7.40
CA SER A 134 -11.64 3.44 7.44
C SER A 134 -11.60 3.96 8.89
N PRO A 135 -10.50 4.58 9.34
CA PRO A 135 -10.35 4.98 10.74
C PRO A 135 -11.39 6.01 11.17
N ALA A 136 -11.71 6.96 10.28
CA ALA A 136 -12.67 8.03 10.58
C ALA A 136 -14.09 7.53 10.84
N SER A 137 -14.47 6.39 10.26
CA SER A 137 -15.79 5.80 10.45
C SER A 137 -15.80 4.65 11.47
N GLY A 138 -14.63 4.17 11.88
CA GLY A 138 -14.54 2.97 12.73
C GLY A 138 -14.94 1.68 12.01
N HIS A 139 -14.85 1.64 10.68
CA HIS A 139 -15.21 0.48 9.88
C HIS A 139 -14.02 -0.16 9.18
N LEU A 140 -14.16 -1.45 8.91
CA LEU A 140 -13.26 -2.21 8.06
C LEU A 140 -14.07 -2.82 6.92
N PHE A 141 -13.59 -2.64 5.69
CA PHE A 141 -14.17 -3.21 4.50
C PHE A 141 -13.40 -4.47 4.09
N VAL A 142 -14.12 -5.55 3.89
CA VAL A 142 -13.59 -6.83 3.43
C VAL A 142 -14.13 -7.09 2.04
N MET A 143 -13.24 -7.25 1.07
CA MET A 143 -13.63 -7.52 -0.31
C MET A 143 -13.52 -9.01 -0.59
N LEU A 144 -14.61 -9.60 -0.98
CA LEU A 144 -14.71 -11.00 -1.40
C LEU A 144 -14.94 -11.09 -2.90
N ARG A 145 -14.63 -12.26 -3.45
CA ARG A 145 -14.90 -12.60 -4.85
C ARG A 145 -15.50 -14.00 -4.93
N GLN A 146 -16.75 -14.12 -5.45
CA GLN A 146 -17.34 -15.37 -5.88
C GLN A 146 -18.80 -15.18 -6.35
N PRO A 147 -19.09 -15.27 -7.60
CA PRO A 147 -18.26 -15.01 -8.78
C PRO A 147 -17.91 -13.53 -8.91
N ASP A 148 -18.72 -12.67 -8.30
CA ASP A 148 -18.65 -11.21 -8.32
C ASP A 148 -17.91 -10.65 -7.11
N ILE A 149 -17.44 -9.39 -7.20
CA ILE A 149 -16.88 -8.68 -6.06
C ILE A 149 -18.01 -8.29 -5.11
N MET A 150 -17.88 -8.66 -3.86
CA MET A 150 -18.83 -8.39 -2.81
C MET A 150 -18.14 -7.72 -1.63
N PRO A 151 -18.49 -6.48 -1.31
CA PRO A 151 -17.98 -5.83 -0.11
C PRO A 151 -18.78 -6.24 1.12
N LEU A 152 -18.04 -6.54 2.18
CA LEU A 152 -18.54 -6.60 3.54
C LEU A 152 -18.06 -5.38 4.29
N ARG A 153 -18.88 -4.82 5.17
CA ARG A 153 -18.50 -3.79 6.14
C ARG A 153 -18.59 -4.33 7.54
N VAL A 154 -17.54 -4.14 8.32
CA VAL A 154 -17.48 -4.50 9.74
C VAL A 154 -17.40 -3.23 10.57
N ASP A 155 -18.32 -3.04 11.51
CA ASP A 155 -18.21 -2.04 12.58
C ASP A 155 -17.21 -2.54 13.62
N LEU A 156 -16.09 -1.88 13.75
CA LEU A 156 -14.99 -2.31 14.65
C LEU A 156 -15.31 -2.12 16.13
N ARG A 157 -16.34 -1.34 16.46
CA ARG A 157 -16.77 -1.09 17.83
C ARG A 157 -17.73 -2.18 18.33
N THR A 158 -18.63 -2.65 17.47
CA THR A 158 -19.66 -3.63 17.84
C THR A 158 -19.32 -5.05 17.39
N GLY A 159 -18.47 -5.20 16.36
CA GLY A 159 -18.23 -6.46 15.67
C GLY A 159 -19.33 -6.82 14.66
N ASP A 160 -20.32 -5.96 14.46
CA ASP A 160 -21.38 -6.22 13.49
C ASP A 160 -20.83 -6.17 12.07
N ALA A 161 -21.12 -7.21 11.30
CA ALA A 161 -20.73 -7.31 9.91
C ALA A 161 -21.96 -7.41 9.01
N VAL A 162 -21.95 -6.68 7.91
CA VAL A 162 -23.03 -6.65 6.93
C VAL A 162 -22.50 -6.77 5.50
N ARG A 163 -23.31 -7.39 4.63
CA ARG A 163 -23.07 -7.35 3.18
C ARG A 163 -23.62 -6.05 2.63
N LEU A 164 -22.86 -5.45 1.72
CA LEU A 164 -23.25 -4.25 1.01
C LEU A 164 -23.72 -4.64 -0.41
N ASP A 165 -24.87 -5.32 -0.50
CA ASP A 165 -25.37 -5.90 -1.75
C ASP A 165 -25.66 -4.85 -2.82
N ASP A 166 -26.09 -3.65 -2.41
CA ASP A 166 -26.39 -2.52 -3.31
C ASP A 166 -25.17 -1.61 -3.55
N PHE A 167 -24.01 -1.96 -2.99
CA PHE A 167 -22.81 -1.18 -3.14
C PHE A 167 -22.22 -1.37 -4.54
N ASP A 168 -22.39 -0.37 -5.40
CA ASP A 168 -21.91 -0.42 -6.77
C ASP A 168 -20.41 -0.12 -6.86
N GLY A 169 -19.62 -1.18 -6.99
CA GLY A 169 -18.18 -1.09 -7.19
C GLY A 169 -17.34 -1.84 -6.14
N MET A 170 -16.04 -1.74 -6.32
CA MET A 170 -15.04 -2.33 -5.43
C MET A 170 -14.44 -1.25 -4.54
N VAL A 171 -14.48 -1.43 -3.22
CA VAL A 171 -13.75 -0.54 -2.29
C VAL A 171 -12.26 -0.66 -2.55
N TRP A 172 -11.68 0.43 -3.03
CA TRP A 172 -10.27 0.49 -3.41
C TRP A 172 -9.40 1.09 -2.30
N ALA A 173 -9.87 2.14 -1.65
CA ALA A 173 -9.18 2.83 -0.56
C ALA A 173 -10.18 3.46 0.41
N CYS A 174 -9.72 3.88 1.58
CA CYS A 174 -10.51 4.63 2.55
C CYS A 174 -9.71 5.85 3.02
N ALA A 175 -10.36 6.99 3.14
CA ALA A 175 -9.77 8.18 3.75
C ALA A 175 -9.56 7.96 5.26
N ALA A 176 -8.46 8.50 5.80
CA ALA A 176 -8.17 8.35 7.22
C ALA A 176 -8.84 9.43 8.08
N GLU A 177 -9.10 10.62 7.53
CA GLU A 177 -9.65 11.78 8.27
C GLU A 177 -11.15 11.97 8.09
N LYS A 178 -11.74 11.40 7.06
CA LYS A 178 -13.17 11.51 6.77
C LYS A 178 -13.78 10.12 6.55
N PRO A 179 -15.06 9.92 6.88
CA PRO A 179 -15.75 8.64 6.66
C PRO A 179 -16.11 8.46 5.17
N ARG A 180 -15.11 8.58 4.31
CA ARG A 180 -15.25 8.46 2.85
C ARG A 180 -14.48 7.24 2.36
N VAL A 181 -15.07 6.60 1.38
CA VAL A 181 -14.55 5.38 0.74
C VAL A 181 -14.38 5.66 -0.74
N ILE A 182 -13.24 5.28 -1.30
CA ILE A 182 -13.00 5.36 -2.73
C ILE A 182 -13.37 4.02 -3.37
N VAL A 183 -14.30 4.06 -4.29
CA VAL A 183 -14.76 2.89 -5.04
C VAL A 183 -14.36 2.99 -6.51
N VAL A 184 -13.98 1.85 -7.08
CA VAL A 184 -13.78 1.70 -8.52
C VAL A 184 -15.06 1.20 -9.13
N ARG A 185 -15.59 1.92 -10.12
CA ARG A 185 -16.74 1.52 -10.92
C ARG A 185 -16.35 1.36 -12.38
N GLN A 186 -17.06 0.50 -13.06
CA GLN A 186 -16.90 0.29 -14.48
C GLN A 186 -18.09 0.91 -15.25
N ARG A 187 -17.82 1.87 -16.13
CA ARG A 187 -18.82 2.72 -16.75
C ARG A 187 -19.73 1.98 -17.73
N ARG A 188 -19.24 0.89 -18.37
CA ARG A 188 -19.99 0.07 -19.31
C ARG A 188 -20.68 -1.13 -18.71
N ALA A 189 -20.61 -1.28 -17.38
CA ALA A 189 -21.45 -2.27 -16.75
C ALA A 189 -22.91 -1.93 -17.08
N GLU A 190 -23.54 -2.74 -17.92
CA GLU A 190 -25.00 -2.75 -17.99
C GLU A 190 -25.48 -2.78 -16.53
N ARG A 191 -26.36 -1.83 -16.15
CA ARG A 191 -26.93 -1.84 -14.81
C ARG A 191 -27.41 -3.23 -14.48
N GLY A 192 -26.81 -3.87 -13.47
CA GLY A 192 -27.09 -5.25 -13.05
C GLY A 192 -26.11 -6.31 -13.58
N ARG A 193 -25.15 -5.98 -14.45
CA ARG A 193 -24.07 -6.93 -14.79
C ARG A 193 -22.90 -6.74 -13.83
N ARG A 194 -22.66 -7.74 -13.04
CA ARG A 194 -21.52 -7.79 -12.13
C ARG A 194 -20.30 -8.37 -12.85
N TYR A 195 -19.15 -7.73 -12.69
CA TYR A 195 -17.89 -8.15 -13.30
C TYR A 195 -17.01 -8.84 -12.28
N THR A 196 -16.38 -9.93 -12.67
CA THR A 196 -15.39 -10.59 -11.82
C THR A 196 -14.07 -9.81 -11.80
N TYR A 197 -13.24 -10.03 -10.77
CA TYR A 197 -11.89 -9.48 -10.72
C TYR A 197 -11.06 -9.86 -11.97
N MET A 198 -11.26 -11.05 -12.54
CA MET A 198 -10.57 -11.48 -13.76
C MET A 198 -11.10 -10.76 -14.99
N ASP A 199 -12.37 -10.33 -14.99
CA ASP A 199 -12.90 -9.50 -16.07
C ASP A 199 -12.25 -8.12 -16.02
N TYR A 200 -12.05 -7.53 -14.84
CA TYR A 200 -11.30 -6.28 -14.68
C TYR A 200 -9.85 -6.36 -15.17
N ARG A 201 -9.21 -7.54 -15.13
CA ARG A 201 -7.84 -7.73 -15.63
C ARG A 201 -7.76 -8.04 -17.14
N LYS A 202 -8.82 -8.63 -17.73
CA LYS A 202 -8.83 -9.09 -19.13
C LYS A 202 -9.42 -8.07 -20.08
N LEU A 203 -10.19 -7.10 -19.57
CA LEU A 203 -10.78 -6.09 -20.41
C LEU A 203 -9.68 -5.16 -20.92
N GLU A 204 -9.45 -5.16 -22.23
CA GLU A 204 -8.92 -4.01 -22.94
C GLU A 204 -9.96 -2.90 -22.80
N LEU A 205 -9.83 -2.11 -21.72
CA LEU A 205 -10.79 -1.07 -21.43
C LEU A 205 -10.49 0.12 -22.31
N GLU A 206 -11.49 0.55 -23.05
CA GLU A 206 -11.44 1.81 -23.77
C GLU A 206 -11.28 2.98 -22.76
N PRO A 207 -10.64 4.09 -23.15
CA PRO A 207 -10.58 5.28 -22.33
C PRO A 207 -11.96 5.67 -21.81
N GLY A 208 -12.09 5.85 -20.48
CA GLY A 208 -13.35 6.21 -19.82
C GLY A 208 -14.19 5.03 -19.29
N ASP A 209 -13.74 3.80 -19.45
CA ASP A 209 -14.47 2.63 -18.94
C ASP A 209 -14.35 2.44 -17.41
N ARG A 210 -13.35 3.05 -16.76
CA ARG A 210 -13.20 3.05 -15.30
C ARG A 210 -13.41 4.43 -14.72
N SER A 211 -14.02 4.47 -13.55
CA SER A 211 -14.15 5.69 -12.76
C SER A 211 -13.88 5.41 -11.29
N LEU A 212 -13.32 6.40 -10.61
CA LEU A 212 -13.17 6.42 -9.17
C LEU A 212 -14.19 7.39 -8.58
N TRP A 213 -14.87 6.92 -7.57
CA TRP A 213 -15.91 7.67 -6.86
C TRP A 213 -15.57 7.72 -5.38
N SER A 214 -15.80 8.87 -4.77
CA SER A 214 -15.83 9.04 -3.32
C SER A 214 -17.27 8.88 -2.86
N VAL A 215 -17.50 7.93 -1.96
CA VAL A 215 -18.83 7.63 -1.42
C VAL A 215 -18.77 7.60 0.12
N ASP A 216 -19.90 7.71 0.78
CA ASP A 216 -19.93 7.44 2.21
C ASP A 216 -19.79 5.93 2.50
N VAL A 217 -19.74 5.56 3.77
CA VAL A 217 -19.53 4.18 4.19
C VAL A 217 -20.69 3.24 3.88
N ASP A 218 -21.85 3.77 3.53
CA ASP A 218 -23.05 3.03 3.10
C ASP A 218 -23.25 3.05 1.57
N GLY A 219 -22.36 3.75 0.85
CA GLY A 219 -22.37 3.84 -0.60
C GLY A 219 -23.19 5.03 -1.16
N GLY A 220 -23.75 5.88 -0.30
CA GLY A 220 -24.41 7.10 -0.69
C GLY A 220 -23.47 8.29 -0.89
N ASP A 221 -24.05 9.48 -1.09
CA ASP A 221 -23.34 10.76 -1.21
C ASP A 221 -22.14 10.67 -2.20
N GLU A 222 -22.47 10.35 -3.44
CA GLU A 222 -21.50 10.02 -4.46
C GLU A 222 -20.89 11.26 -5.11
N GLU A 223 -19.56 11.31 -5.15
CA GLU A 223 -18.79 12.36 -5.81
C GLU A 223 -17.80 11.70 -6.79
N LEU A 224 -17.77 12.15 -8.04
CA LEU A 224 -16.81 11.67 -9.03
C LEU A 224 -15.41 12.20 -8.70
N VAL A 225 -14.45 11.29 -8.50
CA VAL A 225 -13.04 11.65 -8.28
C VAL A 225 -12.30 11.78 -9.60
N CYS A 226 -12.38 10.75 -10.44
CA CYS A 226 -11.79 10.80 -11.79
C CYS A 226 -12.28 9.66 -12.68
N VAL A 227 -12.08 9.83 -13.97
CA VAL A 227 -12.41 8.87 -15.01
C VAL A 227 -11.14 8.34 -15.64
N ASP A 228 -11.00 7.01 -15.70
CA ASP A 228 -9.99 6.27 -16.48
C ASP A 228 -8.54 6.74 -16.30
N TYR A 229 -8.12 7.01 -15.05
CA TYR A 229 -6.98 7.88 -14.83
C TYR A 229 -5.67 7.19 -14.44
N PHE A 230 -5.70 6.05 -13.72
CA PHE A 230 -4.48 5.50 -13.14
C PHE A 230 -4.29 4.00 -13.32
N SER A 231 -3.02 3.62 -13.43
CA SER A 231 -2.56 2.36 -12.89
C SER A 231 -2.20 2.60 -11.40
N HIS A 232 -2.56 1.65 -10.52
CA HIS A 232 -2.11 1.63 -9.13
C HIS A 232 -2.49 2.86 -8.28
N ALA A 233 -3.77 3.27 -8.37
CA ALA A 233 -4.29 4.35 -7.53
C ALA A 233 -4.21 4.00 -6.04
N THR A 234 -3.88 5.00 -5.20
CA THR A 234 -3.89 4.90 -3.74
C THR A 234 -4.49 6.15 -3.13
N ILE A 235 -4.86 6.09 -1.84
CA ILE A 235 -5.22 7.31 -1.13
C ILE A 235 -4.00 8.22 -0.96
N HIS A 236 -4.20 9.52 -1.09
CA HIS A 236 -3.14 10.50 -0.92
C HIS A 236 -3.06 10.96 0.53
N GLY A 237 -2.13 10.37 1.29
CA GLY A 237 -1.98 10.64 2.71
C GLY A 237 -3.22 10.27 3.52
N ARG A 238 -3.70 11.18 4.37
CA ARG A 238 -4.91 11.00 5.20
C ARG A 238 -6.16 11.61 4.58
N THR A 239 -6.02 12.22 3.40
CA THR A 239 -7.06 13.00 2.73
C THR A 239 -8.11 12.12 2.05
N THR A 240 -9.07 12.76 1.38
CA THR A 240 -10.02 12.10 0.46
C THR A 240 -9.50 12.06 -0.98
N GLN A 241 -8.32 12.61 -1.23
CA GLN A 241 -7.72 12.64 -2.55
C GLN A 241 -7.12 11.28 -2.92
N VAL A 242 -7.09 10.99 -4.20
CA VAL A 242 -6.49 9.78 -4.77
C VAL A 242 -5.26 10.18 -5.59
N GLN A 243 -4.16 9.51 -5.34
CA GLN A 243 -2.98 9.62 -6.19
C GLN A 243 -2.77 8.37 -7.03
N GLY A 244 -2.09 8.49 -8.14
CA GLY A 244 -1.69 7.36 -8.95
C GLY A 244 -0.62 7.73 -9.96
N CYS A 245 -0.01 6.69 -10.53
CA CYS A 245 0.95 6.85 -11.60
C CYS A 245 0.23 6.84 -12.95
N GLY A 246 0.69 7.65 -13.87
CA GLY A 246 0.12 7.78 -15.20
C GLY A 246 0.11 6.46 -15.96
N LYS A 247 -0.77 6.37 -16.95
CA LYS A 247 -0.81 5.26 -17.88
C LYS A 247 0.48 5.16 -18.69
N TRP A 248 0.62 4.03 -19.38
CA TRP A 248 1.70 3.83 -20.32
C TRP A 248 1.85 5.03 -21.26
N GLY A 249 3.03 5.65 -21.24
CA GLY A 249 3.35 6.88 -22.01
C GLY A 249 3.24 8.19 -21.24
N ASP A 250 2.48 8.30 -20.12
CA ASP A 250 2.34 9.56 -19.37
C ASP A 250 3.47 9.78 -18.33
N ARG A 251 4.04 8.79 -17.71
CA ARG A 251 5.17 8.93 -16.76
C ARG A 251 4.97 9.98 -15.64
N SER A 252 3.73 10.25 -15.25
CA SER A 252 3.44 11.27 -14.24
C SER A 252 2.92 10.65 -12.94
N ILE A 253 3.05 11.41 -11.84
CA ILE A 253 2.26 11.23 -10.64
C ILE A 253 1.17 12.29 -10.66
N THR A 254 -0.08 11.87 -10.51
CA THR A 254 -1.25 12.74 -10.55
C THR A 254 -2.09 12.54 -9.30
N ILE A 255 -2.67 13.62 -8.81
CA ILE A 255 -3.62 13.63 -7.68
C ILE A 255 -4.97 14.09 -8.19
N CYS A 256 -6.00 13.32 -7.88
CA CYS A 256 -7.40 13.65 -8.15
C CYS A 256 -8.14 13.95 -6.84
N ASP A 257 -8.99 14.93 -6.89
CA ASP A 257 -9.91 15.30 -5.83
C ASP A 257 -11.33 15.27 -6.40
N ALA A 258 -12.32 14.99 -5.55
CA ALA A 258 -13.71 14.95 -5.99
C ALA A 258 -14.12 16.30 -6.62
N GLU A 259 -14.84 16.22 -7.73
CA GLU A 259 -15.38 17.35 -8.48
C GLU A 259 -14.32 18.39 -8.95
N LYS A 260 -13.04 18.01 -9.02
CA LYS A 260 -11.95 18.87 -9.47
C LYS A 260 -11.17 18.25 -10.63
N GLU A 261 -10.56 19.10 -11.43
CA GLU A 261 -9.63 18.65 -12.47
C GLU A 261 -8.40 17.97 -11.85
N PRO A 262 -7.95 16.86 -12.41
CA PRO A 262 -6.75 16.15 -11.96
C PRO A 262 -5.50 17.04 -11.98
N ARG A 263 -4.73 17.03 -10.91
CA ARG A 263 -3.51 17.81 -10.78
C ARG A 263 -2.28 16.91 -10.98
N LYS A 264 -1.53 17.14 -12.04
CA LYS A 264 -0.22 16.51 -12.23
C LYS A 264 0.77 17.10 -11.22
N VAL A 265 1.39 16.25 -10.40
CA VAL A 265 2.41 16.63 -9.41
C VAL A 265 3.76 16.79 -10.09
N CYS A 266 4.19 15.74 -10.78
CA CYS A 266 5.44 15.73 -11.52
C CYS A 266 5.36 14.76 -12.71
N GLN A 267 6.21 14.98 -13.67
CA GLN A 267 6.45 14.07 -14.78
C GLN A 267 7.91 13.59 -14.71
N GLY A 268 8.13 12.29 -14.75
CA GLY A 268 9.45 11.74 -14.48
C GLY A 268 9.71 10.39 -15.11
N PRO A 269 10.79 9.71 -14.68
CA PRO A 269 11.06 8.36 -15.13
C PRO A 269 9.83 7.51 -14.80
N TYR A 270 9.41 6.71 -15.69
CA TYR A 270 8.18 5.92 -15.70
C TYR A 270 7.72 5.42 -14.32
N PHE A 271 7.02 6.24 -13.58
CA PHE A 271 6.48 5.91 -12.26
C PHE A 271 5.43 4.80 -12.36
N TRP A 272 5.43 3.86 -11.40
CA TRP A 272 4.55 2.72 -11.45
C TRP A 272 3.70 2.53 -10.19
N HIS A 273 4.32 2.43 -9.01
CA HIS A 273 3.62 2.41 -7.73
C HIS A 273 4.05 3.61 -6.90
N SER A 274 3.14 4.14 -6.10
CA SER A 274 3.42 5.31 -5.29
C SER A 274 2.72 5.24 -3.94
N GLY A 275 3.48 5.43 -2.85
CA GLY A 275 2.98 5.52 -1.47
C GLY A 275 3.22 6.91 -0.90
N ALA A 276 2.20 7.53 -0.29
CA ALA A 276 2.30 8.85 0.31
C ALA A 276 2.54 8.82 1.82
N SER A 277 3.22 9.86 2.34
CA SER A 277 3.22 10.18 3.76
C SER A 277 1.83 10.65 4.23
N PHE A 278 1.52 10.52 5.52
CA PHE A 278 0.20 10.90 6.04
C PHE A 278 -0.10 12.40 5.94
N ASP A 279 0.93 13.23 6.02
CA ASP A 279 0.81 14.69 5.83
C ASP A 279 0.65 15.10 4.35
N ALA A 280 0.62 14.12 3.43
CA ALA A 280 0.49 14.34 1.99
C ALA A 280 1.60 15.23 1.37
N GLN A 281 2.75 15.36 2.04
CA GLN A 281 3.86 16.17 1.55
C GLN A 281 4.84 15.37 0.70
N TRP A 282 4.93 14.06 0.92
CA TRP A 282 5.93 13.21 0.31
C TRP A 282 5.30 11.99 -0.37
N ILE A 283 5.90 11.57 -1.47
CA ILE A 283 5.58 10.33 -2.16
C ILE A 283 6.88 9.58 -2.42
N ALA A 284 6.92 8.29 -2.07
CA ALA A 284 7.92 7.38 -2.60
C ALA A 284 7.31 6.63 -3.79
N ALA A 285 8.02 6.58 -4.91
CA ALA A 285 7.56 5.90 -6.10
C ALA A 285 8.66 5.02 -6.70
N ASP A 286 8.29 3.82 -7.15
CA ASP A 286 9.15 3.00 -7.99
C ASP A 286 8.99 3.34 -9.47
N THR A 287 9.90 2.83 -10.27
CA THR A 287 9.88 2.98 -11.71
C THR A 287 10.00 1.61 -12.37
N ASN A 288 9.28 1.42 -13.48
CA ASN A 288 9.34 0.17 -14.23
C ASN A 288 9.62 0.44 -15.71
N TRP A 289 10.42 -0.46 -16.28
CA TRP A 289 10.74 -0.48 -17.71
C TRP A 289 11.11 0.88 -18.33
N PRO A 290 12.27 1.45 -18.02
CA PRO A 290 13.34 0.84 -17.21
C PRO A 290 13.16 1.04 -15.70
N ASN A 291 13.83 0.20 -14.92
CA ASN A 291 13.96 0.35 -13.48
C ASN A 291 15.03 1.39 -13.16
N TYR A 292 14.61 2.58 -12.77
CA TYR A 292 15.48 3.65 -12.28
C TYR A 292 15.46 3.77 -10.75
N GLY A 293 15.12 2.67 -10.07
CA GLY A 293 15.07 2.63 -8.63
C GLY A 293 13.87 3.36 -8.03
N ILE A 294 14.02 3.75 -6.78
CA ILE A 294 13.00 4.44 -6.01
C ILE A 294 13.27 5.93 -6.03
N GLN A 295 12.23 6.71 -6.25
CA GLN A 295 12.26 8.17 -6.28
C GLN A 295 11.52 8.72 -5.06
N LEU A 296 12.05 9.79 -4.45
CA LEU A 296 11.34 10.58 -3.46
C LEU A 296 10.83 11.87 -4.11
N VAL A 297 9.54 12.11 -4.00
CA VAL A 297 8.85 13.26 -4.60
C VAL A 297 8.33 14.17 -3.48
N HIS A 298 8.59 15.48 -3.59
CA HIS A 298 7.99 16.49 -2.74
C HIS A 298 6.74 17.06 -3.44
N VAL A 299 5.58 16.77 -2.92
CA VAL A 299 4.28 17.06 -3.56
C VAL A 299 4.04 18.56 -3.81
N PRO A 300 4.34 19.49 -2.86
CA PRO A 300 4.10 20.91 -3.07
C PRO A 300 4.93 21.52 -4.19
N THR A 301 6.19 21.10 -4.39
CA THR A 301 7.07 21.65 -5.44
C THR A 301 7.01 20.86 -6.73
N GLY A 302 6.57 19.59 -6.69
CA GLY A 302 6.67 18.66 -7.81
C GLY A 302 8.09 18.16 -8.08
N ASN A 303 9.06 18.57 -7.27
CA ASN A 303 10.45 18.11 -7.41
C ASN A 303 10.57 16.67 -6.93
N PHE A 304 11.44 15.91 -7.59
CA PHE A 304 11.77 14.55 -7.18
C PHE A 304 13.27 14.27 -7.37
N ARG A 305 13.75 13.29 -6.62
CA ARG A 305 15.14 12.86 -6.68
C ARG A 305 15.24 11.35 -6.48
N TYR A 306 16.20 10.74 -7.16
CA TYR A 306 16.56 9.34 -6.97
C TYR A 306 17.00 9.10 -5.52
N LEU A 307 16.33 8.14 -4.85
CA LEU A 307 16.58 7.79 -3.46
C LEU A 307 17.56 6.62 -3.34
N CYS A 308 17.27 5.50 -4.00
CA CYS A 308 18.14 4.34 -4.03
C CYS A 308 17.76 3.36 -5.14
N ASP A 309 18.70 2.49 -5.49
CA ASP A 309 18.44 1.35 -6.35
C ASP A 309 17.55 0.32 -5.63
N SER A 310 16.45 -0.07 -6.27
CA SER A 310 15.61 -1.15 -5.75
C SER A 310 16.28 -2.52 -5.86
N GLY A 311 17.16 -2.72 -6.85
CA GLY A 311 17.79 -4.01 -7.16
C GLY A 311 16.78 -5.10 -7.51
N SER A 312 15.55 -4.73 -7.81
CA SER A 312 14.48 -5.68 -8.12
C SER A 312 14.52 -6.09 -9.59
N SER A 313 14.29 -7.38 -9.85
CA SER A 313 14.27 -7.93 -11.22
C SER A 313 13.02 -7.54 -12.01
N LEU A 314 11.95 -7.11 -11.34
CA LEU A 314 10.62 -6.83 -11.94
C LEU A 314 10.01 -8.04 -12.68
N ALA A 315 10.46 -9.26 -12.40
CA ALA A 315 10.07 -10.45 -13.15
C ALA A 315 8.58 -10.83 -12.98
N ASP A 316 8.00 -10.46 -11.85
CA ASP A 316 6.58 -10.65 -11.55
C ASP A 316 6.10 -9.60 -10.52
N GLY A 317 4.78 -9.54 -10.26
CA GLY A 317 4.21 -8.55 -9.35
C GLY A 317 4.69 -8.64 -7.89
N LEU A 318 5.20 -9.80 -7.45
CA LEU A 318 5.79 -9.93 -6.11
C LEU A 318 7.19 -9.31 -6.03
N LYS A 319 7.85 -9.18 -7.18
CA LYS A 319 9.19 -8.62 -7.31
C LYS A 319 9.18 -7.14 -7.71
N HIS A 320 8.03 -6.49 -7.81
CA HIS A 320 7.97 -5.04 -7.94
C HIS A 320 8.28 -4.39 -6.59
N PRO A 321 9.00 -3.27 -6.55
CA PRO A 321 9.45 -2.66 -5.28
C PRO A 321 8.33 -2.22 -4.35
N HIS A 322 7.24 -1.65 -4.89
CA HIS A 322 6.08 -1.19 -4.12
C HIS A 322 6.47 -0.34 -2.89
N PRO A 323 7.12 0.81 -3.08
CA PRO A 323 7.63 1.60 -1.97
C PRO A 323 6.51 2.24 -1.16
N GLY A 324 6.54 2.06 0.17
CA GLY A 324 5.66 2.69 1.13
C GLY A 324 6.42 3.62 2.06
N LEU A 325 5.82 4.75 2.44
CA LEU A 325 6.40 5.71 3.38
C LEU A 325 5.90 5.51 4.81
N SER A 326 6.73 5.92 5.76
CA SER A 326 6.28 6.21 7.13
C SER A 326 5.31 7.40 7.14
N GLN A 327 4.56 7.56 8.24
CA GLN A 327 3.55 8.59 8.34
C GLN A 327 4.12 10.01 8.14
N ASP A 328 5.35 10.26 8.56
CA ASP A 328 6.08 11.54 8.46
C ASP A 328 7.02 11.64 7.23
N GLY A 329 7.06 10.60 6.39
CA GLY A 329 7.91 10.56 5.20
C GLY A 329 9.42 10.49 5.48
N ARG A 330 9.84 10.06 6.68
CA ARG A 330 11.27 9.94 7.05
C ARG A 330 11.85 8.57 6.81
N TRP A 331 10.99 7.59 6.56
CA TRP A 331 11.37 6.23 6.24
C TRP A 331 10.58 5.72 5.06
N ALA A 332 11.21 4.85 4.28
CA ALA A 332 10.54 4.11 3.23
C ALA A 332 10.80 2.61 3.38
N THR A 333 9.79 1.80 3.07
CA THR A 333 9.98 0.36 2.83
C THR A 333 9.88 0.08 1.35
N PHE A 334 10.58 -0.94 0.91
CA PHE A 334 10.39 -1.52 -0.41
C PHE A 334 10.74 -3.01 -0.38
N ARG A 335 10.42 -3.72 -1.43
CA ARG A 335 10.85 -5.12 -1.63
C ARG A 335 11.78 -5.25 -2.81
N SER A 336 12.67 -6.26 -2.72
CA SER A 336 13.61 -6.59 -3.76
C SER A 336 13.95 -8.07 -3.71
N ASP A 337 14.25 -8.63 -4.85
CA ASP A 337 14.77 -10.00 -4.99
C ASP A 337 16.29 -10.03 -5.29
N ARG A 338 17.01 -8.94 -5.00
CA ARG A 338 18.47 -8.84 -5.21
C ARG A 338 19.30 -9.90 -4.47
N SER A 339 18.75 -10.42 -3.38
CA SER A 339 19.38 -11.51 -2.59
C SER A 339 19.06 -12.92 -3.08
N GLY A 340 18.28 -13.05 -4.18
CA GLY A 340 17.81 -14.33 -4.73
C GLY A 340 16.39 -14.72 -4.29
N SER A 341 15.83 -14.06 -3.26
CA SER A 341 14.43 -14.20 -2.84
C SER A 341 13.84 -12.84 -2.54
N THR A 342 12.50 -12.73 -2.56
CA THR A 342 11.82 -11.46 -2.26
C THR A 342 11.97 -11.11 -0.79
N GLN A 343 12.55 -9.95 -0.50
CA GLN A 343 12.81 -9.50 0.86
C GLN A 343 12.41 -8.03 1.07
N ALA A 344 12.09 -7.69 2.33
CA ALA A 344 11.77 -6.35 2.77
C ALA A 344 13.03 -5.56 3.09
N TYR A 345 13.11 -4.39 2.49
CA TYR A 345 14.16 -3.40 2.74
C TYR A 345 13.59 -2.14 3.37
N LEU A 346 14.42 -1.44 4.11
CA LEU A 346 14.10 -0.20 4.81
C LEU A 346 15.12 0.88 4.44
N VAL A 347 14.64 2.08 4.15
CA VAL A 347 15.47 3.26 3.88
C VAL A 347 15.19 4.32 4.93
N LYS A 348 16.24 4.83 5.59
CA LYS A 348 16.14 6.07 6.35
C LYS A 348 16.38 7.25 5.42
N ILE A 349 15.44 8.18 5.36
CA ILE A 349 15.53 9.36 4.49
C ILE A 349 16.04 10.54 5.32
N PRO A 350 17.31 10.96 5.15
CA PRO A 350 17.88 12.06 5.91
C PRO A 350 17.19 13.39 5.64
N ASP A 351 17.16 14.29 6.62
CA ASP A 351 16.53 15.60 6.47
C ASP A 351 17.25 16.45 5.39
N GLU A 352 18.56 16.38 5.31
CA GLU A 352 19.35 17.03 4.27
C GLU A 352 18.99 16.53 2.87
N PHE A 353 18.72 15.24 2.70
CA PHE A 353 18.25 14.70 1.44
C PHE A 353 16.84 15.25 1.09
N ARG A 354 15.94 15.31 2.05
CA ARG A 354 14.60 15.90 1.86
C ARG A 354 14.69 17.38 1.48
N GLN A 355 15.59 18.15 2.12
CA GLN A 355 15.83 19.56 1.76
C GLN A 355 16.36 19.70 0.33
N SER A 356 17.27 18.84 -0.11
CA SER A 356 17.75 18.84 -1.48
C SER A 356 16.66 18.56 -2.52
N VAL A 357 15.70 17.65 -2.19
CA VAL A 357 14.53 17.45 -3.05
C VAL A 357 13.65 18.70 -3.13
N ILE A 358 13.38 19.35 -1.99
CA ILE A 358 12.62 20.61 -1.96
C ILE A 358 13.32 21.69 -2.82
N ALA A 359 14.63 21.78 -2.74
CA ALA A 359 15.45 22.73 -3.52
C ALA A 359 15.52 22.41 -5.02
N GLY A 360 15.06 21.23 -5.44
CA GLY A 360 15.12 20.81 -6.84
C GLY A 360 16.50 20.34 -7.30
N GLU A 361 17.35 19.91 -6.35
CA GLU A 361 18.64 19.32 -6.68
C GLU A 361 18.45 17.93 -7.30
N THR A 362 19.03 17.73 -8.50
CA THR A 362 18.87 16.45 -9.22
C THR A 362 19.88 15.37 -8.79
N GLY A 363 20.96 15.76 -8.08
CA GLY A 363 22.08 14.88 -7.76
C GLY A 363 22.88 14.46 -9.00
N ASP A 364 23.98 13.72 -8.79
CA ASP A 364 24.85 13.25 -9.87
C ASP A 364 24.23 12.12 -10.70
N TYR A 365 23.23 11.44 -10.16
CA TYR A 365 22.47 10.42 -10.84
C TYR A 365 21.08 10.96 -11.20
N ALA A 366 21.04 11.71 -12.31
CA ALA A 366 19.78 11.89 -13.04
C ALA A 366 19.71 10.74 -14.05
N PRO A 367 18.77 9.80 -13.92
CA PRO A 367 18.58 8.82 -14.97
C PRO A 367 18.38 9.57 -16.29
N VAL A 368 19.13 9.16 -17.34
CA VAL A 368 19.04 9.76 -18.67
C VAL A 368 17.69 9.37 -19.27
N TRP A 369 16.61 9.90 -18.68
CA TRP A 369 15.34 9.89 -19.36
C TRP A 369 15.15 11.29 -19.96
N MET A 370 15.31 11.36 -21.22
CA MET A 370 14.87 12.55 -21.96
C MET A 370 13.39 12.39 -22.25
N PRO A 371 12.55 13.43 -22.06
CA PRO A 371 11.23 13.41 -22.66
C PRO A 371 11.46 13.16 -24.14
N GLN A 372 10.88 12.09 -24.66
CA GLN A 372 10.83 11.97 -26.11
C GLN A 372 10.06 13.19 -26.58
N SER A 373 10.74 14.07 -27.32
CA SER A 373 10.12 15.20 -27.98
C SER A 373 8.92 14.70 -28.75
N SER A 374 7.75 15.20 -28.37
CA SER A 374 6.46 15.01 -29.02
C SER A 374 6.54 15.29 -30.52
#